data_e2357fcf34452dcdaed3f97674a91312
#
_entry.id   e2357fcf34452dcdaed3f97674a91312
#
_cell.length_a   1.000
_cell.length_b   1.000
_cell.length_c   1.000
_cell.angle_alpha   90.00
_cell.angle_beta   90.00
_cell.angle_gamma   90.00
#
_symmetry.space_group_name_H-M   'P 1'
#
loop_
_entity.id
_entity.type
_entity.pdbx_description
1 polymer ?
#
loop_
_entity_poly.entity_id
_entity_poly.type
_entity_poly.pdbx_seq_one_letter_code
_entity_poly.pdbx_strand_id
1 'polypeptide(L)'
;MSGAVGTGNIGGVALAIWTGGPAAIFWMWITAIFGMTTKFVEVTMGHKYRTKLEDGSISGGPMYYIEHALNMKWAGILFAFLMMITAIGSGNMPQINNIALVMNTEFSVPKLFTGLFLGALLWIIIIGGIRRIASVASKIIPIMGLIYFGGALVILLENYQNIIPSFNAIFAQVFTGSAAVGGFLGASFAMSLKYGVARGLYSNE
;
A
#
# COMPACT_ATOMS: atom_id res chain seq x y z
N MET A 1 1.01 11.11 1.93
CA MET A 1 0.31 10.51 3.09
C MET A 1 -0.91 9.68 2.68
N SER A 2 -1.75 10.10 1.73
CA SER A 2 -2.93 9.30 1.34
C SER A 2 -2.60 7.94 0.72
N GLY A 3 -1.47 7.81 0.05
CA GLY A 3 -1.00 6.53 -0.50
C GLY A 3 -0.38 5.61 0.55
N ALA A 4 0.17 6.18 1.64
CA ALA A 4 0.90 5.41 2.65
C ALA A 4 0.00 4.78 3.74
N VAL A 5 -1.18 5.34 4.00
CA VAL A 5 -2.13 4.85 5.02
C VAL A 5 -3.47 4.59 4.36
N GLY A 6 -3.72 3.36 4.00
CA GLY A 6 -4.99 2.92 3.42
C GLY A 6 -5.41 1.57 3.98
N THR A 7 -6.69 1.23 3.84
CA THR A 7 -7.23 -0.07 4.27
C THR A 7 -6.55 -1.25 3.58
N GLY A 8 -6.09 -1.06 2.34
CA GLY A 8 -5.26 -2.03 1.63
C GLY A 8 -3.91 -2.27 2.30
N ASN A 9 -3.28 -1.22 2.85
CA ASN A 9 -2.01 -1.36 3.57
C ASN A 9 -2.21 -2.08 4.90
N ILE A 10 -3.25 -1.75 5.66
CA ILE A 10 -3.56 -2.40 6.94
C ILE A 10 -3.89 -3.88 6.72
N GLY A 11 -4.87 -4.17 5.86
CA GLY A 11 -5.28 -5.54 5.56
C GLY A 11 -4.19 -6.36 4.87
N GLY A 12 -3.38 -5.75 4.01
CA GLY A 12 -2.26 -6.42 3.35
C GLY A 12 -1.12 -6.78 4.29
N VAL A 13 -0.82 -5.95 5.30
CA VAL A 13 0.16 -6.29 6.35
C VAL A 13 -0.38 -7.42 7.22
N ALA A 14 -1.65 -7.36 7.63
CA ALA A 14 -2.29 -8.44 8.39
C ALA A 14 -2.25 -9.77 7.61
N LEU A 15 -2.56 -9.75 6.32
CA LEU A 15 -2.47 -10.92 5.45
C LEU A 15 -1.04 -11.45 5.32
N ALA A 16 -0.05 -10.57 5.17
CA ALA A 16 1.35 -10.97 5.10
C ALA A 16 1.82 -11.64 6.39
N ILE A 17 1.40 -11.15 7.55
CA ILE A 17 1.69 -11.78 8.83
C ILE A 17 0.97 -13.12 8.96
N TRP A 18 -0.29 -13.18 8.57
CA TRP A 18 -1.09 -14.41 8.66
C TRP A 18 -0.55 -15.52 7.77
N THR A 19 -0.13 -15.21 6.55
CA THR A 19 0.39 -16.18 5.59
C THR A 19 1.87 -16.46 5.72
N GLY A 20 2.67 -15.43 6.01
CA GLY A 20 4.12 -15.49 6.08
C GLY A 20 4.69 -15.57 7.50
N GLY A 21 3.83 -15.47 8.53
CA GLY A 21 4.26 -15.41 9.91
C GLY A 21 4.86 -14.05 10.32
N PRO A 22 5.23 -13.88 11.60
CA PRO A 22 5.83 -12.64 12.13
C PRO A 22 7.09 -12.20 11.40
N ALA A 23 7.89 -13.13 10.88
CA ALA A 23 9.09 -12.83 10.10
C ALA A 23 8.82 -12.02 8.82
N ALA A 24 7.60 -12.01 8.30
CA ALA A 24 7.24 -11.17 7.16
C ALA A 24 7.47 -9.68 7.45
N ILE A 25 7.29 -9.24 8.70
CA ILE A 25 7.54 -7.84 9.12
C ILE A 25 9.01 -7.48 8.94
N PHE A 26 9.92 -8.36 9.33
CA PHE A 26 11.36 -8.13 9.15
C PHE A 26 11.71 -7.91 7.67
N TRP A 27 11.20 -8.75 6.79
CA TRP A 27 11.44 -8.61 5.35
C TRP A 27 10.79 -7.37 4.76
N MET A 28 9.67 -6.93 5.32
CA MET A 28 9.08 -5.63 4.96
C MET A 28 10.00 -4.47 5.35
N TRP A 29 10.63 -4.48 6.51
CA TRP A 29 11.60 -3.45 6.91
C TRP A 29 12.81 -3.41 6.00
N ILE A 30 13.40 -4.57 5.69
CA ILE A 30 14.53 -4.67 4.74
C ILE A 30 14.13 -4.09 3.37
N THR A 31 12.98 -4.50 2.86
CA THR A 31 12.48 -4.00 1.57
C THR A 31 12.20 -2.50 1.61
N ALA A 32 11.71 -1.97 2.74
CA ALA A 32 11.47 -0.55 2.90
C ALA A 32 12.76 0.28 2.80
N ILE A 33 13.88 -0.20 3.37
CA ILE A 33 15.19 0.47 3.28
C ILE A 33 15.62 0.60 1.81
N PHE A 34 15.54 -0.47 1.02
CA PHE A 34 15.86 -0.43 -0.41
C PHE A 34 14.83 0.40 -1.20
N GLY A 35 13.56 0.27 -0.85
CA GLY A 35 12.46 0.99 -1.49
C GLY A 35 12.54 2.50 -1.31
N MET A 36 13.02 2.99 -0.16
CA MET A 36 13.26 4.43 0.05
C MET A 36 14.21 5.01 -1.00
N THR A 37 15.29 4.30 -1.34
CA THR A 37 16.24 4.73 -2.37
C THR A 37 15.58 4.79 -3.75
N THR A 38 14.84 3.74 -4.10
CA THR A 38 14.11 3.67 -5.38
C THR A 38 13.10 4.81 -5.49
N LYS A 39 12.33 5.05 -4.42
CA LYS A 39 11.32 6.11 -4.39
C LYS A 39 11.94 7.50 -4.46
N PHE A 40 13.06 7.71 -3.77
CA PHE A 40 13.81 8.96 -3.86
C PHE A 40 14.25 9.28 -5.29
N VAL A 41 14.80 8.30 -6.00
CA VAL A 41 15.21 8.44 -7.41
C VAL A 41 13.98 8.73 -8.28
N GLU A 42 12.90 7.95 -8.13
CA GLU A 42 11.67 8.10 -8.89
C GLU A 42 11.07 9.51 -8.75
N VAL A 43 10.92 9.99 -7.52
CA VAL A 43 10.35 11.32 -7.24
C VAL A 43 11.26 12.42 -7.78
N THR A 44 12.58 12.29 -7.60
CA THR A 44 13.56 13.28 -8.10
C THR A 44 13.53 13.37 -9.62
N MET A 45 13.52 12.21 -10.29
CA MET A 45 13.46 12.15 -11.76
C MET A 45 12.10 12.65 -12.28
N GLY A 46 11.01 12.24 -11.65
CA GLY A 46 9.67 12.72 -11.98
C GLY A 46 9.51 14.22 -11.84
N HIS A 47 10.16 14.83 -10.84
CA HIS A 47 10.17 16.28 -10.66
C HIS A 47 11.08 17.00 -11.68
N LYS A 48 12.24 16.43 -11.97
CA LYS A 48 13.23 17.01 -12.91
C LYS A 48 12.70 17.03 -14.36
N TYR A 49 12.04 15.95 -14.78
CA TYR A 49 11.56 15.77 -16.15
C TYR A 49 10.06 16.02 -16.32
N ARG A 50 9.45 16.77 -15.39
CA ARG A 50 8.07 17.20 -15.54
C ARG A 50 7.89 18.13 -16.72
N THR A 51 6.77 18.01 -17.44
CA THR A 51 6.39 18.84 -18.57
C THR A 51 5.15 19.68 -18.24
N LYS A 52 5.08 20.85 -18.83
CA LYS A 52 3.84 21.65 -18.81
C LYS A 52 3.00 21.24 -20.02
N LEU A 53 1.74 20.90 -19.77
CA LEU A 53 0.77 20.61 -20.82
C LEU A 53 0.20 21.93 -21.38
N GLU A 54 -0.49 21.84 -22.54
CA GLU A 54 -1.09 22.98 -23.23
C GLU A 54 -2.14 23.71 -22.39
N ASP A 55 -2.81 23.01 -21.49
CA ASP A 55 -3.77 23.57 -20.53
C ASP A 55 -3.13 24.24 -19.31
N GLY A 56 -1.79 24.36 -19.29
CA GLY A 56 -1.02 24.92 -18.18
C GLY A 56 -0.83 24.00 -16.98
N SER A 57 -1.39 22.80 -17.00
CA SER A 57 -1.17 21.80 -15.96
C SER A 57 0.24 21.21 -16.05
N ILE A 58 0.75 20.73 -14.90
CA ILE A 58 2.06 20.09 -14.83
C ILE A 58 1.85 18.58 -14.79
N SER A 59 2.48 17.87 -15.72
CA SER A 59 2.49 16.42 -15.75
C SER A 59 3.91 15.89 -15.58
N GLY A 60 4.06 14.78 -14.89
CA GLY A 60 5.34 14.14 -14.62
C GLY A 60 5.12 12.66 -14.27
N GLY A 61 6.22 11.96 -14.08
CA GLY A 61 6.20 10.56 -13.72
C GLY A 61 7.12 9.69 -14.57
N PRO A 62 7.12 8.37 -14.35
CA PRO A 62 8.04 7.46 -15.04
C PRO A 62 7.99 7.53 -16.57
N MET A 63 6.79 7.67 -17.17
CA MET A 63 6.67 7.79 -18.62
C MET A 63 7.46 8.97 -19.18
N TYR A 64 7.46 10.12 -18.50
CA TYR A 64 8.14 11.33 -18.95
C TYR A 64 9.66 11.25 -18.79
N TYR A 65 10.18 10.73 -17.69
CA TYR A 65 11.63 10.60 -17.56
C TYR A 65 12.21 9.46 -18.41
N ILE A 66 11.45 8.40 -18.69
CA ILE A 66 11.85 7.38 -19.67
C ILE A 66 11.95 8.01 -21.06
N GLU A 67 10.99 8.83 -21.44
CA GLU A 67 11.01 9.52 -22.74
C GLU A 67 12.16 10.53 -22.81
N HIS A 68 12.30 11.42 -21.82
CA HIS A 68 13.22 12.54 -21.90
C HIS A 68 14.65 12.24 -21.44
N ALA A 69 14.84 11.36 -20.44
CA ALA A 69 16.18 11.03 -19.95
C ALA A 69 16.84 9.91 -20.74
N LEU A 70 16.06 8.91 -21.18
CA LEU A 70 16.58 7.77 -21.94
C LEU A 70 16.37 7.92 -23.45
N ASN A 71 15.66 8.97 -23.88
CA ASN A 71 15.31 9.23 -25.29
C ASN A 71 14.52 8.06 -25.93
N MET A 72 13.73 7.33 -25.11
CA MET A 72 13.01 6.12 -25.51
C MET A 72 11.49 6.35 -25.43
N LYS A 73 10.95 7.08 -26.41
CA LYS A 73 9.51 7.40 -26.47
C LYS A 73 8.60 6.17 -26.43
N TRP A 74 8.97 5.11 -27.16
CA TRP A 74 8.19 3.87 -27.20
C TRP A 74 8.09 3.22 -25.82
N ALA A 75 9.17 3.26 -25.02
CA ALA A 75 9.19 2.68 -23.67
C ALA A 75 8.35 3.50 -22.70
N GLY A 76 8.31 4.84 -22.84
CA GLY A 76 7.41 5.72 -22.09
C GLY A 76 5.94 5.41 -22.36
N ILE A 77 5.58 5.21 -23.63
CA ILE A 77 4.21 4.84 -24.04
C ILE A 77 3.84 3.44 -23.49
N LEU A 78 4.75 2.47 -23.63
CA LEU A 78 4.54 1.13 -23.09
C LEU A 78 4.33 1.14 -21.58
N PHE A 79 5.14 1.91 -20.86
CA PHE A 79 4.99 2.09 -19.41
C PHE A 79 3.62 2.68 -19.06
N ALA A 80 3.19 3.75 -19.75
CA ALA A 80 1.89 4.36 -19.51
C ALA A 80 0.73 3.38 -19.76
N PHE A 81 0.83 2.58 -20.81
CA PHE A 81 -0.17 1.54 -21.13
C PHE A 81 -0.23 0.45 -20.04
N LEU A 82 0.93 -0.05 -19.60
CA LEU A 82 0.99 -1.04 -18.52
C LEU A 82 0.46 -0.48 -17.20
N MET A 83 0.76 0.78 -16.88
CA MET A 83 0.21 1.46 -15.71
C MET A 83 -1.31 1.61 -15.76
N MET A 84 -1.87 1.87 -16.94
CA MET A 84 -3.32 1.93 -17.11
C MET A 84 -3.98 0.57 -16.80
N ILE A 85 -3.40 -0.53 -17.30
CA ILE A 85 -3.88 -1.89 -16.99
C ILE A 85 -3.76 -2.18 -15.49
N THR A 86 -2.62 -1.85 -14.89
CA THR A 86 -2.35 -2.06 -13.46
C THR A 86 -3.33 -1.27 -12.59
N ALA A 87 -3.64 -0.03 -12.97
CA ALA A 87 -4.59 0.80 -12.23
C ALA A 87 -6.01 0.18 -12.19
N ILE A 88 -6.44 -0.47 -13.25
CA ILE A 88 -7.74 -1.19 -13.29
C ILE A 88 -7.72 -2.38 -12.33
N GLY A 89 -6.61 -3.15 -12.29
CA GLY A 89 -6.54 -4.39 -11.52
C GLY A 89 -6.18 -4.22 -10.05
N SER A 90 -5.24 -3.34 -9.72
CA SER A 90 -4.67 -3.23 -8.37
C SER A 90 -4.94 -1.90 -7.66
N GLY A 91 -5.40 -0.87 -8.37
CA GLY A 91 -5.52 0.48 -7.82
C GLY A 91 -6.45 0.58 -6.62
N ASN A 92 -7.74 0.34 -6.81
CA ASN A 92 -8.76 0.52 -5.77
C ASN A 92 -9.41 -0.78 -5.29
N MET A 93 -9.28 -1.88 -6.03
CA MET A 93 -9.97 -3.14 -5.70
C MET A 93 -9.65 -3.68 -4.31
N PRO A 94 -8.39 -3.76 -3.87
CA PRO A 94 -8.08 -4.26 -2.52
C PRO A 94 -8.66 -3.38 -1.42
N GLN A 95 -8.66 -2.07 -1.61
CA GLN A 95 -9.15 -1.11 -0.61
C GLN A 95 -10.67 -1.22 -0.44
N ILE A 96 -11.41 -1.24 -1.55
CA ILE A 96 -12.86 -1.39 -1.54
C ILE A 96 -13.27 -2.77 -0.99
N ASN A 97 -12.53 -3.82 -1.37
CA ASN A 97 -12.80 -5.17 -0.88
C ASN A 97 -12.63 -5.26 0.64
N ASN A 98 -11.56 -4.67 1.19
CA ASN A 98 -11.33 -4.65 2.64
C ASN A 98 -12.44 -3.90 3.38
N ILE A 99 -12.86 -2.74 2.87
CA ILE A 99 -13.97 -1.99 3.48
C ILE A 99 -15.27 -2.80 3.40
N ALA A 100 -15.59 -3.36 2.24
CA ALA A 100 -16.80 -4.14 2.05
C ALA A 100 -16.81 -5.44 2.90
N LEU A 101 -15.64 -6.03 3.13
CA LEU A 101 -15.49 -7.19 3.99
C LEU A 101 -15.81 -6.81 5.45
N VAL A 102 -15.18 -5.76 5.98
CA VAL A 102 -15.42 -5.30 7.35
C VAL A 102 -16.89 -4.89 7.55
N MET A 103 -17.47 -4.14 6.61
CA MET A 103 -18.88 -3.77 6.69
C MET A 103 -19.81 -4.98 6.67
N ASN A 104 -19.43 -6.03 5.97
CA ASN A 104 -20.23 -7.25 5.93
C ASN A 104 -20.04 -8.12 7.20
N THR A 105 -18.82 -8.25 7.72
CA THR A 105 -18.55 -9.10 8.90
C THR A 105 -19.03 -8.45 10.20
N GLU A 106 -18.79 -7.15 10.38
CA GLU A 106 -19.08 -6.47 11.65
C GLU A 106 -20.50 -5.86 11.68
N PHE A 107 -20.98 -5.36 10.54
CA PHE A 107 -22.26 -4.66 10.46
C PHE A 107 -23.33 -5.38 9.65
N SER A 108 -23.02 -6.58 9.12
CA SER A 108 -23.93 -7.37 8.28
C SER A 108 -24.45 -6.63 7.04
N VAL A 109 -23.74 -5.60 6.57
CA VAL A 109 -24.11 -4.83 5.38
C VAL A 109 -23.69 -5.62 4.12
N PRO A 110 -24.59 -5.86 3.16
CA PRO A 110 -24.25 -6.55 1.92
C PRO A 110 -23.11 -5.85 1.16
N LYS A 111 -22.11 -6.61 0.68
CA LYS A 111 -20.94 -6.09 -0.04
C LYS A 111 -21.31 -5.22 -1.24
N LEU A 112 -22.39 -5.62 -1.96
CA LEU A 112 -22.88 -4.86 -3.09
C LEU A 112 -23.35 -3.46 -2.70
N PHE A 113 -24.06 -3.34 -1.58
CA PHE A 113 -24.55 -2.05 -1.08
C PHE A 113 -23.40 -1.12 -0.69
N THR A 114 -22.40 -1.67 0.03
CA THR A 114 -21.17 -0.93 0.37
C THR A 114 -20.43 -0.46 -0.88
N GLY A 115 -20.32 -1.34 -1.89
CA GLY A 115 -19.65 -1.02 -3.16
C GLY A 115 -20.38 0.08 -3.94
N LEU A 116 -21.69 0.01 -4.05
CA LEU A 116 -22.50 1.03 -4.74
C LEU A 116 -22.42 2.38 -4.01
N PHE A 117 -22.53 2.39 -2.70
CA PHE A 117 -22.45 3.61 -1.90
C PHE A 117 -21.06 4.29 -2.05
N LEU A 118 -19.98 3.53 -1.88
CA LEU A 118 -18.62 4.05 -2.05
C LEU A 118 -18.35 4.50 -3.49
N GLY A 119 -18.85 3.75 -4.48
CA GLY A 119 -18.76 4.11 -5.89
C GLY A 119 -19.42 5.43 -6.20
N ALA A 120 -20.65 5.65 -5.71
CA ALA A 120 -21.38 6.90 -5.86
C ALA A 120 -20.65 8.08 -5.20
N LEU A 121 -20.12 7.87 -4.00
CA LEU A 121 -19.36 8.87 -3.24
C LEU A 121 -18.08 9.27 -3.96
N LEU A 122 -17.32 8.29 -4.44
CA LEU A 122 -16.12 8.51 -5.25
C LEU A 122 -16.46 9.24 -6.57
N TRP A 123 -17.53 8.85 -7.23
CA TRP A 123 -17.98 9.49 -8.47
C TRP A 123 -18.25 10.98 -8.30
N ILE A 124 -18.95 11.36 -7.21
CA ILE A 124 -19.21 12.76 -6.86
C ILE A 124 -17.89 13.54 -6.64
N ILE A 125 -16.88 12.92 -6.02
CA ILE A 125 -15.59 13.57 -5.76
C ILE A 125 -14.80 13.74 -7.06
N ILE A 126 -14.75 12.70 -7.91
CA ILE A 126 -13.95 12.67 -9.13
C ILE A 126 -14.45 13.67 -10.19
N ILE A 127 -15.76 13.88 -10.31
CA ILE A 127 -16.34 14.87 -11.24
C ILE A 127 -15.78 16.29 -11.01
N GLY A 128 -15.39 16.62 -9.77
CA GLY A 128 -14.79 17.92 -9.45
C GLY A 128 -13.32 18.05 -9.84
N GLY A 129 -12.73 17.04 -10.48
CA GLY A 129 -11.35 17.02 -10.95
C GLY A 129 -10.30 16.97 -9.84
N ILE A 130 -9.04 17.04 -10.24
CA ILE A 130 -7.89 16.83 -9.34
C ILE A 130 -7.84 17.80 -8.15
N ARG A 131 -8.28 19.05 -8.36
CA ARG A 131 -8.32 20.05 -7.28
C ARG A 131 -9.31 19.69 -6.19
N ARG A 132 -10.48 19.13 -6.56
CA ARG A 132 -11.49 18.69 -5.60
C ARG A 132 -11.03 17.44 -4.86
N ILE A 133 -10.43 16.49 -5.57
CA ILE A 133 -9.83 15.29 -4.97
C ILE A 133 -8.79 15.69 -3.92
N ALA A 134 -7.87 16.60 -4.26
CA ALA A 134 -6.86 17.09 -3.35
C ALA A 134 -7.46 17.81 -2.12
N SER A 135 -8.48 18.64 -2.32
CA SER A 135 -9.16 19.36 -1.24
C SER A 135 -9.89 18.43 -0.27
N VAL A 136 -10.58 17.41 -0.78
CA VAL A 136 -11.26 16.40 0.04
C VAL A 136 -10.24 15.54 0.79
N ALA A 137 -9.21 15.06 0.10
CA ALA A 137 -8.14 14.26 0.68
C ALA A 137 -7.41 15.01 1.81
N SER A 138 -7.07 16.29 1.61
CA SER A 138 -6.36 17.09 2.61
C SER A 138 -7.15 17.28 3.92
N LYS A 139 -8.49 17.19 3.87
CA LYS A 139 -9.35 17.28 5.05
C LYS A 139 -9.54 15.92 5.74
N ILE A 140 -9.66 14.86 4.96
CA ILE A 140 -9.95 13.51 5.50
C ILE A 140 -8.68 12.87 6.09
N ILE A 141 -7.51 13.06 5.45
CA ILE A 141 -6.27 12.40 5.86
C ILE A 141 -5.85 12.68 7.31
N PRO A 142 -5.89 13.92 7.83
CA PRO A 142 -5.55 14.17 9.22
C PRO A 142 -6.48 13.44 10.21
N ILE A 143 -7.79 13.43 9.92
CA ILE A 143 -8.79 12.74 10.76
C ILE A 143 -8.54 11.23 10.74
N MET A 144 -8.32 10.66 9.56
CA MET A 144 -7.98 9.25 9.39
C MET A 144 -6.69 8.90 10.15
N GLY A 145 -5.67 9.75 10.06
CA GLY A 145 -4.42 9.57 10.79
C GLY A 145 -4.63 9.57 12.31
N LEU A 146 -5.40 10.51 12.84
CA LEU A 146 -5.71 10.57 14.28
C LEU A 146 -6.45 9.32 14.76
N ILE A 147 -7.47 8.88 14.04
CA ILE A 147 -8.23 7.66 14.38
C ILE A 147 -7.32 6.43 14.34
N TYR A 148 -6.48 6.31 13.30
CA TYR A 148 -5.58 5.17 13.17
C TYR A 148 -4.51 5.14 14.27
N PHE A 149 -3.84 6.26 14.53
CA PHE A 149 -2.84 6.35 15.59
C PHE A 149 -3.46 6.18 16.98
N GLY A 150 -4.62 6.77 17.22
CA GLY A 150 -5.35 6.61 18.47
C GLY A 150 -5.75 5.15 18.70
N GLY A 151 -6.35 4.50 17.71
CA GLY A 151 -6.70 3.08 17.80
C GLY A 151 -5.48 2.17 17.98
N ALA A 152 -4.40 2.42 17.24
CA ALA A 152 -3.16 1.66 17.40
C ALA A 152 -2.56 1.83 18.81
N LEU A 153 -2.60 3.06 19.36
CA LEU A 153 -2.12 3.34 20.70
C LEU A 153 -2.92 2.58 21.77
N VAL A 154 -4.24 2.58 21.65
CA VAL A 154 -5.12 1.82 22.58
C VAL A 154 -4.77 0.34 22.55
N ILE A 155 -4.66 -0.26 21.35
CA ILE A 155 -4.29 -1.69 21.21
C ILE A 155 -2.93 -1.98 21.82
N LEU A 156 -1.94 -1.10 21.62
CA LEU A 156 -0.60 -1.27 22.19
C LEU A 156 -0.60 -1.15 23.71
N LEU A 157 -1.38 -0.23 24.27
CA LEU A 157 -1.51 -0.07 25.72
C LEU A 157 -2.22 -1.25 26.38
N GLU A 158 -3.27 -1.76 25.77
CA GLU A 158 -3.97 -2.97 26.25
C GLU A 158 -3.09 -4.23 26.18
N ASN A 159 -2.19 -4.29 25.20
CA ASN A 159 -1.34 -5.45 24.93
C ASN A 159 0.15 -5.19 25.21
N TYR A 160 0.48 -4.24 26.09
CA TYR A 160 1.87 -3.83 26.31
C TYR A 160 2.80 -4.99 26.72
N GLN A 161 2.28 -6.01 27.42
CA GLN A 161 3.04 -7.19 27.83
C GLN A 161 3.49 -8.05 26.64
N ASN A 162 2.77 -7.99 25.53
CA ASN A 162 3.04 -8.76 24.32
C ASN A 162 3.99 -8.04 23.34
N ILE A 163 4.39 -6.81 23.61
CA ILE A 163 5.26 -6.04 22.71
C ILE A 163 6.63 -6.72 22.58
N ILE A 164 7.31 -6.97 23.70
CA ILE A 164 8.64 -7.62 23.70
C ILE A 164 8.59 -9.04 23.14
N PRO A 165 7.63 -9.91 23.56
CA PRO A 165 7.46 -11.22 22.94
C PRO A 165 7.23 -11.19 21.44
N SER A 166 6.46 -10.21 20.94
CA SER A 166 6.22 -10.04 19.49
C SER A 166 7.49 -9.69 18.73
N PHE A 167 8.31 -8.78 19.26
CA PHE A 167 9.62 -8.47 18.66
C PHE A 167 10.52 -9.71 18.64
N ASN A 168 10.59 -10.46 19.74
CA ASN A 168 11.37 -11.69 19.82
C ASN A 168 10.86 -12.73 18.78
N ALA A 169 9.55 -12.85 18.60
CA ALA A 169 8.98 -13.73 17.58
C ALA A 169 9.36 -13.34 16.15
N ILE A 170 9.39 -12.04 15.86
CA ILE A 170 9.82 -11.53 14.54
C ILE A 170 11.26 -11.97 14.26
N PHE A 171 12.19 -11.68 15.16
CA PHE A 171 13.62 -11.99 14.94
C PHE A 171 13.94 -13.48 15.02
N ALA A 172 13.33 -14.21 15.94
CA ALA A 172 13.54 -15.65 16.06
C ALA A 172 13.12 -16.40 14.79
N GLN A 173 12.00 -16.01 14.17
CA GLN A 173 11.49 -16.69 12.98
C GLN A 173 12.20 -16.33 11.68
N VAL A 174 12.95 -15.22 11.63
CA VAL A 174 13.74 -14.85 10.45
C VAL A 174 14.83 -15.89 10.15
N PHE A 175 15.52 -16.35 11.20
CA PHE A 175 16.71 -17.20 11.05
C PHE A 175 16.44 -18.67 11.31
N THR A 176 15.42 -19.00 12.07
CA THR A 176 15.14 -20.38 12.46
C THR A 176 14.07 -21.05 11.60
N GLY A 177 13.42 -20.30 10.71
CA GLY A 177 12.28 -20.73 9.93
C GLY A 177 11.39 -21.58 10.79
N SER A 178 10.32 -21.12 11.36
CA SER A 178 9.49 -21.73 12.44
C SER A 178 9.46 -23.26 12.40
N ALA A 179 10.58 -23.86 12.76
CA ALA A 179 10.86 -25.28 12.71
C ALA A 179 10.09 -26.06 13.77
N ALA A 180 9.36 -25.39 14.63
CA ALA A 180 8.86 -25.98 15.86
C ALA A 180 7.53 -26.74 15.76
N VAL A 181 6.80 -26.66 14.65
CA VAL A 181 5.52 -27.39 14.52
C VAL A 181 5.39 -28.06 13.17
N GLY A 182 5.93 -29.26 13.08
CA GLY A 182 5.50 -30.29 12.14
C GLY A 182 5.51 -29.97 10.63
N GLY A 183 6.58 -30.33 9.92
CA GLY A 183 6.51 -30.63 8.46
C GLY A 183 6.32 -29.48 7.49
N PHE A 184 6.19 -28.22 7.93
CA PHE A 184 5.82 -27.05 7.10
C PHE A 184 6.96 -26.03 6.86
N LEU A 185 8.20 -26.39 7.06
CA LEU A 185 9.28 -25.49 7.47
C LEU A 185 10.02 -24.77 6.36
N GLY A 186 10.21 -25.37 5.22
CA GLY A 186 10.79 -24.71 4.05
C GLY A 186 9.82 -23.72 3.41
N ALA A 187 8.53 -24.00 3.54
CA ALA A 187 7.47 -23.14 3.04
C ALA A 187 7.34 -21.83 3.84
N SER A 188 7.58 -21.85 5.16
CA SER A 188 7.40 -20.67 6.00
C SER A 188 8.45 -19.58 5.78
N PHE A 189 9.74 -19.94 5.60
CA PHE A 189 10.78 -18.96 5.25
C PHE A 189 10.53 -18.36 3.87
N ALA A 190 10.29 -19.20 2.88
CA ALA A 190 9.99 -18.75 1.52
C ALA A 190 8.71 -17.91 1.46
N MET A 191 7.69 -18.27 2.25
CA MET A 191 6.45 -17.51 2.36
C MET A 191 6.65 -16.18 3.08
N SER A 192 7.35 -16.13 4.21
CA SER A 192 7.62 -14.87 4.91
C SER A 192 8.47 -13.92 4.06
N LEU A 193 9.49 -14.44 3.37
CA LEU A 193 10.27 -13.66 2.41
C LEU A 193 9.40 -13.16 1.26
N LYS A 194 8.65 -14.03 0.62
CA LYS A 194 7.79 -13.70 -0.52
C LYS A 194 6.73 -12.65 -0.15
N TYR A 195 5.98 -12.89 0.91
CA TYR A 195 4.90 -11.98 1.30
C TYR A 195 5.42 -10.70 1.96
N GLY A 196 6.50 -10.79 2.73
CA GLY A 196 7.16 -9.63 3.31
C GLY A 196 7.75 -8.70 2.26
N VAL A 197 8.51 -9.24 1.29
CA VAL A 197 9.08 -8.45 0.19
C VAL A 197 8.00 -7.89 -0.72
N ALA A 198 7.03 -8.72 -1.14
CA ALA A 198 5.93 -8.27 -1.98
C ALA A 198 5.16 -7.14 -1.30
N ARG A 199 4.83 -7.30 -0.01
CA ARG A 199 4.11 -6.26 0.73
C ARG A 199 4.95 -5.02 0.96
N GLY A 200 6.25 -5.17 1.25
CA GLY A 200 7.19 -4.05 1.37
C GLY A 200 7.28 -3.21 0.10
N LEU A 201 7.30 -3.83 -1.07
CA LEU A 201 7.29 -3.15 -2.35
C LEU A 201 5.97 -2.39 -2.58
N TYR A 202 4.83 -3.02 -2.29
CA TYR A 202 3.51 -2.38 -2.44
C TYR A 202 3.23 -1.28 -1.41
N SER A 203 3.88 -1.29 -0.25
CA SER A 203 3.67 -0.28 0.80
C SER A 203 4.61 0.91 0.69
N ASN A 204 5.55 0.90 -0.22
CA ASN A 204 6.60 1.91 -0.35
C ASN A 204 6.26 3.01 -1.38
N GLU A 205 4.98 3.20 -1.63
CA GLU A 205 4.48 4.24 -2.53
C GLU A 205 4.55 5.67 -1.93
#